data_c625e26258f47bd0f79ea76c942327eb
#
_entry.id   c625e26258f47bd0f79ea76c942327eb
#
_cell.length_a   1.000
_cell.length_b   1.000
_cell.length_c   1.000
_cell.angle_alpha   90.00
_cell.angle_beta   90.00
_cell.angle_gamma   90.00
#
_symmetry.space_group_name_H-M   'P 1'
#
loop_
_entity.id
_entity.type
_entity.pdbx_description
1 polymer ?
#
loop_
_entity_poly.entity_id
_entity_poly.type
_entity_poly.pdbx_seq_one_letter_code
_entity_poly.pdbx_strand_id
1 'polypeptide(L)'
;MKKIIALILVLVMALSLVACGGEKAPEATNAPEANVEATVGETEASRPHFEKLTLEFVPSKDADVIIAGTANLPELVKAEMAKLGYDIDEVEITVGTNYDATGEAMSAGTIDIGWLPGGTYALYSDDTEVILTATRNGLSNDSTNPADWNGEANKTLKDGPQVTFYRSLIYAAPTEYGKKLAEKVNNGEALTWEDLDGATWAVQKTSSSAGYIYPTLWLMDNYGKKISDLSNVMPLDSGYGTAFSYAAAEQVDIIVCYADGRNDYEASWNLPVDQQDETGKQGMGRKDSIWNELNVIGVTEGIYNDTVAISKESQFYTPELKEALQNCFINIINTEEGKAIFDVYSHAGYAVAQDSDYDGARAALELAS
;
A
#
# COMPACT_ATOMS: atom_id res chain seq x y z
N MET A 1 35.60 2.69 -39.39
CA MET A 1 36.95 2.07 -39.34
C MET A 1 37.01 1.25 -38.06
N LYS A 2 36.92 -0.02 -38.21
CA LYS A 2 37.92 -1.05 -37.83
C LYS A 2 38.08 -1.14 -36.29
N LYS A 3 37.67 -2.16 -35.65
CA LYS A 3 38.07 -3.60 -35.55
C LYS A 3 38.59 -3.82 -34.14
N ILE A 4 38.07 -4.72 -33.39
CA ILE A 4 38.26 -6.20 -33.33
C ILE A 4 39.16 -6.62 -32.12
N ILE A 5 38.76 -7.72 -31.47
CA ILE A 5 39.53 -8.85 -30.93
C ILE A 5 39.81 -8.79 -29.41
N ALA A 6 39.65 -9.81 -28.60
CA ALA A 6 39.26 -11.23 -28.57
C ALA A 6 39.52 -11.67 -27.13
N LEU A 7 38.71 -12.46 -26.54
CA LEU A 7 38.87 -13.90 -26.27
C LEU A 7 40.24 -14.37 -25.81
N ILE A 8 40.38 -14.83 -24.53
CA ILE A 8 41.19 -15.98 -24.19
C ILE A 8 40.61 -16.70 -22.96
N LEU A 9 40.31 -17.96 -23.22
CA LEU A 9 39.99 -19.07 -22.35
C LEU A 9 41.32 -19.72 -21.95
N VAL A 10 41.53 -20.04 -20.66
CA VAL A 10 42.50 -21.07 -20.31
C VAL A 10 42.00 -21.87 -19.12
N LEU A 11 41.75 -23.11 -19.41
CA LEU A 11 41.54 -24.28 -18.59
C LEU A 11 42.92 -24.83 -18.16
N VAL A 12 43.11 -25.13 -16.87
CA VAL A 12 44.20 -26.04 -16.49
C VAL A 12 43.69 -27.01 -15.43
N MET A 13 43.48 -28.23 -15.86
CA MET A 13 43.53 -29.45 -15.01
C MET A 13 44.97 -29.80 -14.74
N ALA A 14 45.28 -30.24 -13.51
CA ALA A 14 46.41 -31.07 -13.27
C ALA A 14 46.07 -32.12 -12.21
N LEU A 15 45.96 -33.36 -12.67
CA LEU A 15 46.07 -34.57 -11.88
C LEU A 15 47.55 -34.75 -11.45
N SER A 16 47.76 -35.28 -10.26
CA SER A 16 48.96 -36.09 -9.97
C SER A 16 48.63 -37.25 -9.03
N LEU A 17 48.66 -38.41 -9.62
CA LEU A 17 48.84 -39.72 -8.98
C LEU A 17 50.32 -39.98 -8.78
N VAL A 18 50.69 -40.69 -7.70
CA VAL A 18 51.77 -41.68 -7.57
C VAL A 18 51.77 -42.12 -6.09
N ALA A 19 51.46 -43.27 -5.67
CA ALA A 19 51.82 -44.66 -5.88
C ALA A 19 52.76 -45.19 -4.79
N CYS A 20 52.30 -46.30 -4.25
CA CYS A 20 53.03 -47.50 -3.78
C CYS A 20 53.85 -47.53 -2.50
N GLY A 21 53.51 -48.53 -1.68
CA GLY A 21 54.32 -49.17 -0.67
C GLY A 21 53.44 -50.10 0.16
N GLY A 22 53.47 -51.38 -0.18
CA GLY A 22 52.73 -52.44 0.44
C GLY A 22 53.43 -53.03 1.69
N GLU A 23 52.67 -53.72 2.54
CA GLU A 23 52.96 -55.07 3.00
C GLU A 23 51.90 -55.58 3.98
N LYS A 24 51.34 -56.77 3.60
CA LYS A 24 50.82 -57.88 4.40
C LYS A 24 49.91 -57.70 5.59
N ALA A 25 48.78 -58.35 5.41
CA ALA A 25 47.83 -58.78 6.45
C ALA A 25 48.43 -59.83 7.38
N PRO A 26 47.81 -59.98 8.56
CA PRO A 26 47.33 -61.30 8.99
C PRO A 26 45.88 -61.27 9.49
N GLU A 27 45.23 -62.34 9.11
CA GLU A 27 44.13 -63.15 9.65
C GLU A 27 43.14 -62.63 10.69
N ALA A 28 41.93 -63.06 10.40
CA ALA A 28 40.69 -62.92 11.12
C ALA A 28 40.71 -63.50 12.55
N THR A 29 40.00 -62.77 13.44
CA THR A 29 39.36 -63.38 14.60
C THR A 29 37.96 -62.81 14.74
N ASN A 30 36.99 -63.70 14.73
CA ASN A 30 35.56 -63.47 14.94
C ASN A 30 35.31 -62.86 16.34
N ALA A 31 34.57 -61.81 16.43
CA ALA A 31 33.82 -61.42 17.63
C ALA A 31 32.48 -60.80 17.24
N PRO A 32 31.44 -60.86 18.08
CA PRO A 32 30.08 -61.07 17.67
C PRO A 32 29.40 -59.78 17.19
N GLU A 33 28.43 -59.96 16.27
CA GLU A 33 27.50 -58.93 15.81
C GLU A 33 26.72 -58.38 17.01
N ALA A 34 26.99 -57.14 17.38
CA ALA A 34 26.07 -56.32 18.15
C ALA A 34 25.15 -55.62 17.17
N ASN A 35 23.91 -56.13 17.12
CA ASN A 35 22.82 -55.52 16.42
C ASN A 35 22.51 -54.16 17.09
N VAL A 36 23.06 -53.07 16.56
CA VAL A 36 22.67 -51.71 16.95
C VAL A 36 21.57 -51.33 15.95
N GLU A 37 20.33 -51.56 16.31
CA GLU A 37 19.21 -50.85 15.77
C GLU A 37 19.45 -49.36 16.05
N ALA A 38 19.94 -48.66 15.04
CA ALA A 38 19.91 -47.21 15.01
C ALA A 38 18.44 -46.80 14.82
N THR A 39 17.74 -46.60 15.93
CA THR A 39 16.53 -45.79 15.95
C THR A 39 16.96 -44.37 15.60
N VAL A 40 16.89 -44.04 14.31
CA VAL A 40 16.83 -42.66 13.85
C VAL A 40 15.45 -42.14 14.28
N GLY A 41 15.33 -41.72 15.51
CA GLY A 41 14.27 -40.86 15.94
C GLY A 41 14.61 -39.48 15.38
N GLU A 42 14.13 -39.16 14.18
CA GLU A 42 13.89 -37.77 13.83
C GLU A 42 12.86 -37.26 14.83
N THR A 43 13.31 -36.58 15.87
CA THR A 43 12.44 -35.64 16.59
C THR A 43 12.09 -34.57 15.58
N GLU A 44 10.88 -34.67 14.99
CA GLU A 44 10.26 -33.50 14.38
C GLU A 44 10.31 -32.42 15.43
N ALA A 45 11.16 -31.42 15.22
CA ALA A 45 11.14 -30.23 16.06
C ALA A 45 9.72 -29.66 15.93
N SER A 46 8.97 -29.63 17.02
CA SER A 46 7.63 -29.07 17.04
C SER A 46 7.72 -27.64 16.49
N ARG A 47 6.98 -27.35 15.43
CA ARG A 47 6.91 -26.00 14.86
C ARG A 47 6.46 -25.02 15.95
N PRO A 48 6.99 -23.81 16.00
CA PRO A 48 6.45 -22.75 16.84
C PRO A 48 4.96 -22.59 16.54
N HIS A 49 4.16 -22.58 17.59
CA HIS A 49 2.71 -22.57 17.54
C HIS A 49 2.16 -21.30 18.17
N PHE A 50 1.19 -20.65 17.53
CA PHE A 50 0.56 -19.41 17.94
C PHE A 50 -0.96 -19.59 17.92
N GLU A 51 -1.62 -19.16 18.97
CA GLU A 51 -3.09 -19.27 19.07
C GLU A 51 -3.78 -18.34 18.07
N LYS A 52 -3.26 -17.08 17.92
CA LYS A 52 -3.92 -16.06 17.10
C LYS A 52 -2.94 -15.05 16.53
N LEU A 53 -3.21 -14.65 15.26
CA LEU A 53 -2.62 -13.49 14.58
C LEU A 53 -3.76 -12.53 14.21
N THR A 54 -3.65 -11.27 14.61
CA THR A 54 -4.64 -10.22 14.33
C THR A 54 -4.15 -9.28 13.22
N LEU A 55 -4.99 -9.11 12.21
CA LEU A 55 -4.73 -8.26 11.03
C LEU A 55 -5.79 -7.17 10.96
N GLU A 56 -5.40 -5.91 10.79
CA GLU A 56 -6.36 -4.83 10.63
C GLU A 56 -6.08 -3.96 9.41
N PHE A 57 -7.15 -3.63 8.70
CA PHE A 57 -7.15 -2.73 7.58
C PHE A 57 -7.74 -1.38 7.97
N VAL A 58 -7.16 -0.27 7.49
CA VAL A 58 -7.77 1.06 7.66
C VAL A 58 -8.98 1.24 6.74
N PRO A 59 -10.01 2.04 7.12
CA PRO A 59 -11.22 2.22 6.33
C PRO A 59 -11.03 3.25 5.20
N SER A 60 -10.13 2.99 4.26
CA SER A 60 -9.97 3.83 3.06
C SER A 60 -11.11 3.62 2.05
N LYS A 61 -11.81 2.48 2.14
CA LYS A 61 -13.06 2.14 1.44
C LYS A 61 -14.10 1.70 2.48
N ASP A 62 -15.32 1.44 2.03
CA ASP A 62 -16.38 0.96 2.92
C ASP A 62 -15.97 -0.36 3.59
N ALA A 63 -16.15 -0.47 4.90
CA ALA A 63 -15.69 -1.61 5.70
C ALA A 63 -16.23 -2.95 5.17
N ASP A 64 -17.49 -2.99 4.74
CA ASP A 64 -18.10 -4.21 4.19
C ASP A 64 -17.41 -4.67 2.89
N VAL A 65 -16.94 -3.73 2.07
CA VAL A 65 -16.17 -4.01 0.85
C VAL A 65 -14.81 -4.62 1.19
N ILE A 66 -14.14 -4.07 2.20
CA ILE A 66 -12.84 -4.56 2.65
C ILE A 66 -12.99 -5.98 3.24
N ILE A 67 -13.95 -6.17 4.15
CA ILE A 67 -14.20 -7.48 4.79
C ILE A 67 -14.54 -8.54 3.74
N ALA A 68 -15.42 -8.22 2.79
CA ALA A 68 -15.78 -9.16 1.74
C ALA A 68 -14.59 -9.48 0.81
N GLY A 69 -13.78 -8.48 0.46
CA GLY A 69 -12.59 -8.65 -0.38
C GLY A 69 -11.49 -9.47 0.28
N THR A 70 -11.38 -9.41 1.61
CA THR A 70 -10.31 -10.09 2.37
C THR A 70 -10.77 -11.40 3.03
N ALA A 71 -11.99 -11.86 2.77
CA ALA A 71 -12.59 -13.02 3.46
C ALA A 71 -11.76 -14.32 3.40
N ASN A 72 -11.00 -14.54 2.32
CA ASN A 72 -10.16 -15.73 2.15
C ASN A 72 -8.73 -15.54 2.69
N LEU A 73 -8.31 -14.33 3.04
CA LEU A 73 -6.95 -14.05 3.48
C LEU A 73 -6.54 -14.84 4.73
N PRO A 74 -7.40 -15.07 5.75
CA PRO A 74 -7.03 -15.85 6.93
C PRO A 74 -6.49 -17.23 6.59
N GLU A 75 -7.17 -17.97 5.73
CA GLU A 75 -6.75 -19.32 5.36
C GLU A 75 -5.48 -19.32 4.50
N LEU A 76 -5.28 -18.32 3.65
CA LEU A 76 -4.04 -18.17 2.89
C LEU A 76 -2.85 -17.87 3.80
N VAL A 77 -3.01 -16.99 4.80
CA VAL A 77 -1.96 -16.66 5.77
C VAL A 77 -1.59 -17.89 6.59
N LYS A 78 -2.57 -18.61 7.14
CA LYS A 78 -2.33 -19.87 7.88
C LYS A 78 -1.56 -20.87 7.03
N ALA A 79 -2.02 -21.11 5.80
CA ALA A 79 -1.40 -22.07 4.90
C ALA A 79 0.04 -21.67 4.52
N GLU A 80 0.30 -20.38 4.32
CA GLU A 80 1.63 -19.91 3.93
C GLU A 80 2.59 -19.90 5.13
N MET A 81 2.15 -19.47 6.32
CA MET A 81 2.94 -19.53 7.55
C MET A 81 3.29 -20.97 7.92
N ALA A 82 2.38 -21.93 7.70
CA ALA A 82 2.67 -23.36 7.88
C ALA A 82 3.79 -23.86 6.94
N LYS A 83 3.83 -23.41 5.67
CA LYS A 83 4.94 -23.71 4.75
C LYS A 83 6.28 -23.11 5.22
N LEU A 84 6.20 -21.95 5.88
CA LEU A 84 7.36 -21.26 6.45
C LEU A 84 7.78 -21.80 7.81
N GLY A 85 7.07 -22.82 8.33
CA GLY A 85 7.44 -23.54 9.56
C GLY A 85 6.76 -23.06 10.83
N TYR A 86 5.67 -22.27 10.72
CA TYR A 86 4.92 -21.73 11.85
C TYR A 86 3.45 -22.13 11.78
N ASP A 87 2.90 -22.64 12.88
CA ASP A 87 1.51 -23.04 12.98
C ASP A 87 0.71 -21.94 13.69
N ILE A 88 -0.38 -21.47 13.06
CA ILE A 88 -1.29 -20.45 13.61
C ILE A 88 -2.71 -21.02 13.60
N ASP A 89 -3.38 -21.04 14.77
CA ASP A 89 -4.74 -21.59 14.88
C ASP A 89 -5.78 -20.69 14.23
N GLU A 90 -5.72 -19.39 14.56
CA GLU A 90 -6.68 -18.39 14.10
C GLU A 90 -5.95 -17.19 13.49
N VAL A 91 -6.43 -16.73 12.33
CA VAL A 91 -6.09 -15.40 11.78
C VAL A 91 -7.37 -14.59 11.74
N GLU A 92 -7.43 -13.52 12.53
CA GLU A 92 -8.58 -12.61 12.58
C GLU A 92 -8.31 -11.38 11.73
N ILE A 93 -9.31 -10.98 10.94
CA ILE A 93 -9.27 -9.74 10.16
C ILE A 93 -10.33 -8.79 10.65
N THR A 94 -9.92 -7.54 10.91
CA THR A 94 -10.80 -6.44 11.28
C THR A 94 -10.58 -5.24 10.36
N VAL A 95 -11.52 -4.30 10.40
CA VAL A 95 -11.38 -2.98 9.76
C VAL A 95 -11.55 -1.94 10.86
N GLY A 96 -10.56 -1.08 11.00
CA GLY A 96 -10.57 0.00 11.96
C GLY A 96 -11.72 0.98 11.72
N THR A 97 -12.14 1.68 12.76
CA THR A 97 -13.20 2.70 12.65
C THR A 97 -12.72 3.97 11.96
N ASN A 98 -11.43 4.25 12.05
CA ASN A 98 -10.70 5.30 11.34
C ASN A 98 -9.19 4.97 11.36
N TYR A 99 -8.38 5.77 10.69
CA TYR A 99 -6.93 5.53 10.55
C TYR A 99 -6.19 5.56 11.89
N ASP A 100 -6.53 6.52 12.74
CA ASP A 100 -5.88 6.68 14.04
C ASP A 100 -6.22 5.52 14.98
N ALA A 101 -7.48 5.03 14.94
CA ALA A 101 -7.91 3.88 15.74
C ALA A 101 -7.09 2.62 15.46
N THR A 102 -6.75 2.36 14.18
CA THR A 102 -5.86 1.25 13.81
C THR A 102 -4.44 1.48 14.36
N GLY A 103 -3.89 2.69 14.23
CA GLY A 103 -2.59 3.03 14.79
C GLY A 103 -2.55 2.86 16.31
N GLU A 104 -3.57 3.36 17.02
CA GLU A 104 -3.72 3.20 18.47
C GLU A 104 -3.85 1.73 18.89
N ALA A 105 -4.62 0.92 18.15
CA ALA A 105 -4.77 -0.51 18.42
C ALA A 105 -3.45 -1.28 18.26
N MET A 106 -2.65 -0.91 17.27
CA MET A 106 -1.30 -1.46 17.08
C MET A 106 -0.35 -1.01 18.19
N SER A 107 -0.36 0.27 18.58
CA SER A 107 0.45 0.78 19.71
C SER A 107 0.10 0.08 21.03
N ALA A 108 -1.16 -0.28 21.21
CA ALA A 108 -1.64 -1.02 22.38
C ALA A 108 -1.37 -2.53 22.31
N GLY A 109 -0.84 -3.05 21.20
CA GLY A 109 -0.60 -4.49 21.01
C GLY A 109 -1.87 -5.35 20.85
N THR A 110 -3.02 -4.72 20.56
CA THR A 110 -4.28 -5.46 20.31
C THR A 110 -4.40 -5.92 18.87
N ILE A 111 -3.66 -5.31 17.96
CA ILE A 111 -3.51 -5.68 16.55
C ILE A 111 -2.03 -5.94 16.28
N ASP A 112 -1.73 -7.11 15.72
CA ASP A 112 -0.35 -7.51 15.37
C ASP A 112 0.15 -6.83 14.10
N ILE A 113 -0.65 -6.87 13.04
CA ILE A 113 -0.30 -6.37 11.70
C ILE A 113 -1.37 -5.39 11.22
N GLY A 114 -0.94 -4.20 10.75
CA GLY A 114 -1.82 -3.19 10.19
C GLY A 114 -1.40 -2.77 8.78
N TRP A 115 -2.41 -2.57 7.91
CA TRP A 115 -2.24 -1.89 6.63
C TRP A 115 -2.51 -0.40 6.82
N LEU A 116 -1.43 0.40 6.89
CA LEU A 116 -1.48 1.82 7.22
C LEU A 116 -0.98 2.67 6.04
N PRO A 117 -1.65 3.79 5.72
CA PRO A 117 -1.03 4.81 4.88
C PRO A 117 0.27 5.33 5.51
N GLY A 118 1.22 5.76 4.69
CA GLY A 118 2.52 6.21 5.18
C GLY A 118 2.46 7.33 6.22
N GLY A 119 1.48 8.25 6.13
CA GLY A 119 1.26 9.28 7.13
C GLY A 119 0.78 8.74 8.48
N THR A 120 -0.14 7.80 8.46
CA THR A 120 -0.60 7.11 9.69
C THR A 120 0.55 6.31 10.31
N TYR A 121 1.29 5.53 9.49
CA TYR A 121 2.47 4.83 9.97
C TYR A 121 3.46 5.78 10.66
N ALA A 122 3.77 6.92 10.04
CA ALA A 122 4.71 7.91 10.59
C ALA A 122 4.29 8.44 11.96
N LEU A 123 2.98 8.58 12.23
CA LEU A 123 2.45 9.00 13.55
C LEU A 123 2.67 7.95 14.64
N TYR A 124 2.62 6.67 14.28
CA TYR A 124 2.68 5.54 15.21
C TYR A 124 3.98 4.72 15.09
N SER A 125 5.00 5.25 14.39
CA SER A 125 6.25 4.53 14.14
C SER A 125 7.12 4.29 15.39
N ASP A 126 6.85 5.01 16.49
CA ASP A 126 7.50 4.74 17.78
C ASP A 126 7.08 3.36 18.35
N ASP A 127 5.85 2.93 18.10
CA ASP A 127 5.26 1.69 18.63
C ASP A 127 5.08 0.60 17.55
N THR A 128 5.31 0.94 16.29
CA THR A 128 5.17 0.03 15.15
C THR A 128 6.44 0.01 14.29
N GLU A 129 6.61 -1.04 13.51
CA GLU A 129 7.70 -1.14 12.51
C GLU A 129 7.13 -1.55 11.17
N VAL A 130 7.47 -0.80 10.09
CA VAL A 130 7.12 -1.21 8.74
C VAL A 130 7.92 -2.45 8.35
N ILE A 131 7.26 -3.46 7.81
CA ILE A 131 7.90 -4.67 7.29
C ILE A 131 7.84 -4.73 5.76
N LEU A 132 6.78 -4.18 5.15
CA LEU A 132 6.62 -4.12 3.71
C LEU A 132 6.01 -2.78 3.29
N THR A 133 6.33 -2.35 2.07
CA THR A 133 5.60 -1.31 1.35
C THR A 133 4.82 -1.94 0.20
N ALA A 134 3.60 -1.47 -0.03
CA ALA A 134 2.83 -1.84 -1.20
C ALA A 134 3.44 -1.28 -2.48
N THR A 135 3.35 -2.04 -3.56
CA THR A 135 3.58 -1.52 -4.90
C THR A 135 2.27 -1.46 -5.67
N ARG A 136 2.15 -0.53 -6.60
CA ARG A 136 0.94 -0.31 -7.40
C ARG A 136 1.28 -0.32 -8.87
N ASN A 137 0.30 -0.64 -9.70
CA ASN A 137 0.42 -0.40 -11.13
C ASN A 137 0.50 1.11 -11.38
N GLY A 138 1.45 1.53 -12.21
CA GLY A 138 1.56 2.93 -12.59
C GLY A 138 0.34 3.42 -13.36
N LEU A 139 0.19 4.73 -13.41
CA LEU A 139 -0.84 5.40 -14.21
C LEU A 139 -0.33 5.75 -15.60
N SER A 140 -1.23 5.96 -16.56
CA SER A 140 -0.89 6.42 -17.90
C SER A 140 -0.38 7.87 -17.90
N ASN A 141 -0.68 8.63 -16.85
CA ASN A 141 -0.19 9.98 -16.60
C ASN A 141 0.29 10.08 -15.14
N ASP A 142 1.47 10.66 -14.91
CA ASP A 142 2.04 11.01 -13.60
C ASP A 142 2.69 12.41 -13.64
N SER A 143 2.13 13.32 -14.44
CA SER A 143 2.61 14.70 -14.56
C SER A 143 2.47 15.46 -13.24
N THR A 144 3.38 16.41 -12.99
CA THR A 144 3.25 17.39 -11.90
C THR A 144 2.41 18.62 -12.31
N ASN A 145 2.11 18.77 -13.61
CA ASN A 145 1.25 19.84 -14.12
C ASN A 145 -0.23 19.39 -14.04
N PRO A 146 -1.10 20.08 -13.30
CA PRO A 146 -2.50 19.69 -13.13
C PRO A 146 -3.30 19.66 -14.44
N ALA A 147 -3.01 20.56 -15.40
CA ALA A 147 -3.73 20.60 -16.66
C ALA A 147 -3.58 19.32 -17.50
N ASP A 148 -2.45 18.60 -17.36
CA ASP A 148 -2.19 17.35 -18.08
C ASP A 148 -3.10 16.19 -17.64
N TRP A 149 -3.81 16.35 -16.51
CA TRP A 149 -4.75 15.38 -15.99
C TRP A 149 -6.18 15.57 -16.48
N ASN A 150 -6.44 16.64 -17.22
CA ASN A 150 -7.79 17.06 -17.62
C ASN A 150 -8.09 16.72 -19.08
N GLY A 151 -9.37 16.46 -19.38
CA GLY A 151 -9.85 16.24 -20.75
C GLY A 151 -9.78 14.79 -21.25
N GLU A 152 -8.86 13.96 -20.71
CA GLU A 152 -8.74 12.55 -21.09
C GLU A 152 -8.69 11.66 -19.84
N ALA A 153 -9.22 10.43 -20.00
CA ALA A 153 -9.22 9.45 -18.92
C ALA A 153 -7.78 8.96 -18.64
N ASN A 154 -7.34 9.12 -17.41
CA ASN A 154 -6.10 8.50 -16.93
C ASN A 154 -6.38 7.03 -16.58
N LYS A 155 -5.50 6.12 -16.98
CA LYS A 155 -5.70 4.68 -16.85
C LYS A 155 -4.62 4.05 -16.01
N THR A 156 -5.00 3.08 -15.18
CA THR A 156 -4.06 2.19 -14.53
C THR A 156 -3.44 1.24 -15.56
N LEU A 157 -2.10 1.19 -15.59
CA LEU A 157 -1.33 0.35 -16.51
C LEU A 157 -1.18 -1.06 -15.93
N LYS A 158 -2.12 -1.96 -16.21
CA LYS A 158 -2.17 -3.32 -15.62
C LYS A 158 -0.91 -4.16 -15.86
N ASP A 159 -0.21 -3.94 -16.97
CA ASP A 159 1.02 -4.63 -17.34
C ASP A 159 2.24 -3.70 -17.34
N GLY A 160 2.11 -2.52 -16.72
CA GLY A 160 3.17 -1.54 -16.61
C GLY A 160 4.12 -1.81 -15.44
N PRO A 161 5.18 -0.99 -15.29
CA PRO A 161 6.04 -1.07 -14.12
C PRO A 161 5.25 -0.76 -12.85
N GLN A 162 5.51 -1.53 -11.79
CA GLN A 162 4.98 -1.22 -10.48
C GLN A 162 5.74 -0.03 -9.87
N VAL A 163 5.02 0.82 -9.16
CA VAL A 163 5.56 2.02 -8.52
C VAL A 163 5.37 1.96 -7.00
N THR A 164 6.33 2.55 -6.27
CA THR A 164 6.32 2.61 -4.80
C THR A 164 5.70 3.88 -4.25
N PHE A 165 5.21 4.76 -5.11
CA PHE A 165 4.57 6.02 -4.72
C PHE A 165 3.31 6.28 -5.54
N TYR A 166 2.48 7.15 -5.04
CA TYR A 166 1.34 7.75 -5.72
C TYR A 166 1.30 9.25 -5.41
N ARG A 167 0.37 10.01 -6.02
CA ARG A 167 0.18 11.43 -5.72
C ARG A 167 -1.18 11.67 -5.10
N SER A 168 -1.36 12.79 -4.43
CA SER A 168 -2.68 13.34 -4.20
C SER A 168 -3.03 14.33 -5.30
N LEU A 169 -4.29 14.30 -5.72
CA LEU A 169 -4.85 15.24 -6.66
C LEU A 169 -5.88 16.12 -5.94
N ILE A 170 -5.81 17.41 -6.24
CA ILE A 170 -6.75 18.41 -5.79
C ILE A 170 -7.70 18.64 -6.96
N TYR A 171 -8.98 18.32 -6.76
CA TYR A 171 -9.98 18.37 -7.81
C TYR A 171 -10.95 19.52 -7.59
N ALA A 172 -11.21 20.29 -8.64
CA ALA A 172 -12.34 21.21 -8.70
C ALA A 172 -13.61 20.42 -9.05
N ALA A 173 -14.63 20.54 -8.21
CA ALA A 173 -15.94 19.95 -8.38
C ALA A 173 -16.78 20.71 -9.44
N PRO A 174 -17.88 20.13 -9.96
CA PRO A 174 -18.69 20.73 -11.03
C PRO A 174 -19.59 21.89 -10.57
N THR A 175 -19.29 22.55 -9.46
CA THR A 175 -19.96 23.79 -9.03
C THR A 175 -19.59 24.94 -9.97
N GLU A 176 -20.32 26.06 -9.88
CA GLU A 176 -19.96 27.27 -10.64
C GLU A 176 -18.56 27.80 -10.23
N TYR A 177 -18.22 27.69 -8.94
CA TYR A 177 -16.92 28.14 -8.44
C TYR A 177 -15.80 27.20 -8.87
N GLY A 178 -15.99 25.89 -8.69
CA GLY A 178 -15.03 24.89 -9.12
C GLY A 178 -14.71 24.95 -10.62
N LYS A 179 -15.74 25.16 -11.47
CA LYS A 179 -15.55 25.35 -12.92
C LYS A 179 -14.65 26.55 -13.25
N LYS A 180 -14.76 27.67 -12.51
CA LYS A 180 -13.86 28.83 -12.69
C LYS A 180 -12.43 28.51 -12.34
N LEU A 181 -12.21 27.71 -11.26
CA LEU A 181 -10.85 27.27 -10.89
C LEU A 181 -10.28 26.36 -11.97
N ALA A 182 -11.07 25.40 -12.45
CA ALA A 182 -10.68 24.48 -13.52
C ALA A 182 -10.35 25.23 -14.83
N GLU A 183 -11.15 26.22 -15.21
CA GLU A 183 -10.92 27.04 -16.39
C GLU A 183 -9.59 27.80 -16.32
N LYS A 184 -9.26 28.42 -15.20
CA LYS A 184 -7.96 29.09 -14.99
C LYS A 184 -6.81 28.10 -15.23
N VAL A 185 -6.83 26.95 -14.57
CA VAL A 185 -5.76 25.94 -14.68
C VAL A 185 -5.64 25.42 -16.10
N ASN A 186 -6.75 25.10 -16.75
CA ASN A 186 -6.75 24.58 -18.13
C ASN A 186 -6.28 25.63 -19.15
N ASN A 187 -6.41 26.91 -18.83
CA ASN A 187 -5.85 28.02 -19.63
C ASN A 187 -4.38 28.34 -19.31
N GLY A 188 -3.77 27.62 -18.37
CA GLY A 188 -2.38 27.85 -17.93
C GLY A 188 -2.23 29.04 -16.97
N GLU A 189 -3.34 29.51 -16.38
CA GLU A 189 -3.32 30.56 -15.37
C GLU A 189 -3.07 29.99 -13.98
N ALA A 190 -2.21 30.65 -13.20
CA ALA A 190 -1.97 30.26 -11.82
C ALA A 190 -3.17 30.63 -10.93
N LEU A 191 -3.53 29.73 -10.01
CA LEU A 191 -4.47 30.02 -8.95
C LEU A 191 -3.81 30.91 -7.91
N THR A 192 -4.59 31.81 -7.31
CA THR A 192 -4.15 32.60 -6.16
C THR A 192 -4.64 31.98 -4.86
N TRP A 193 -4.10 32.45 -3.71
CA TRP A 193 -4.62 32.01 -2.41
C TRP A 193 -6.11 32.35 -2.26
N GLU A 194 -6.54 33.53 -2.70
CA GLU A 194 -7.92 33.97 -2.64
C GLU A 194 -8.86 33.08 -3.47
N ASP A 195 -8.37 32.52 -4.58
CA ASP A 195 -9.13 31.53 -5.38
C ASP A 195 -9.37 30.25 -4.57
N LEU A 196 -8.40 29.81 -3.79
CA LEU A 196 -8.46 28.58 -2.98
C LEU A 196 -9.23 28.79 -1.68
N ASP A 197 -9.00 29.91 -0.98
CA ASP A 197 -9.66 30.28 0.28
C ASP A 197 -11.14 30.59 0.07
N GLY A 198 -11.51 31.08 -1.11
CA GLY A 198 -12.92 31.31 -1.48
C GLY A 198 -13.74 30.05 -1.73
N ALA A 199 -13.09 28.90 -1.90
CA ALA A 199 -13.72 27.63 -2.17
C ALA A 199 -14.09 26.86 -0.89
N THR A 200 -15.12 26.01 -0.95
CA THR A 200 -15.43 25.03 0.10
C THR A 200 -14.69 23.73 -0.20
N TRP A 201 -13.81 23.31 0.73
CA TRP A 201 -12.98 22.11 0.60
C TRP A 201 -13.54 20.94 1.41
N ALA A 202 -13.68 19.75 0.81
CA ALA A 202 -13.86 18.52 1.55
C ALA A 202 -12.52 17.80 1.71
N VAL A 203 -12.12 17.56 2.95
CA VAL A 203 -10.83 16.96 3.31
C VAL A 203 -11.00 15.78 4.26
N GLN A 204 -10.09 14.82 4.21
CA GLN A 204 -10.07 13.67 5.11
C GLN A 204 -9.52 14.04 6.50
N LYS A 205 -9.40 13.05 7.39
CA LYS A 205 -8.71 13.18 8.68
C LYS A 205 -7.28 13.67 8.51
N THR A 206 -6.77 14.38 9.51
CA THR A 206 -5.41 14.94 9.52
C THR A 206 -4.30 13.91 9.35
N SER A 207 -4.55 12.65 9.69
CA SER A 207 -3.65 11.51 9.49
C SER A 207 -3.68 10.92 8.06
N SER A 208 -4.58 11.38 7.19
CA SER A 208 -4.67 10.88 5.82
C SER A 208 -3.61 11.52 4.92
N SER A 209 -2.69 10.72 4.37
CA SER A 209 -1.63 11.20 3.47
C SER A 209 -2.21 11.97 2.29
N ALA A 210 -3.03 11.35 1.44
CA ALA A 210 -3.57 11.98 0.24
C ALA A 210 -4.76 12.90 0.52
N GLY A 211 -5.45 12.71 1.65
CA GLY A 211 -6.66 13.48 1.96
C GLY A 211 -6.43 14.73 2.79
N TYR A 212 -5.23 14.92 3.35
CA TYR A 212 -4.93 16.04 4.21
C TYR A 212 -3.44 16.45 4.19
N ILE A 213 -2.52 15.54 4.51
CA ILE A 213 -1.11 15.87 4.77
C ILE A 213 -0.46 16.49 3.53
N TYR A 214 -0.43 15.76 2.43
CA TYR A 214 0.20 16.21 1.20
C TYR A 214 -0.52 17.38 0.52
N PRO A 215 -1.87 17.47 0.52
CA PRO A 215 -2.56 18.71 0.15
C PRO A 215 -2.18 19.92 1.01
N THR A 216 -1.92 19.73 2.34
CA THR A 216 -1.41 20.82 3.20
C THR A 216 -0.02 21.25 2.76
N LEU A 217 0.89 20.31 2.47
CA LEU A 217 2.22 20.63 1.96
C LEU A 217 2.15 21.36 0.62
N TRP A 218 1.30 20.91 -0.29
CA TRP A 218 1.09 21.58 -1.57
C TRP A 218 0.65 23.03 -1.39
N LEU A 219 -0.25 23.31 -0.42
CA LEU A 219 -0.64 24.67 -0.08
C LEU A 219 0.53 25.47 0.54
N MET A 220 1.35 24.82 1.37
CA MET A 220 2.52 25.48 1.98
C MET A 220 3.56 25.86 0.93
N ASP A 221 3.88 24.95 0.02
CA ASP A 221 4.90 25.16 -1.00
C ASP A 221 4.50 26.22 -2.02
N ASN A 222 3.22 26.29 -2.38
CA ASN A 222 2.75 27.21 -3.39
C ASN A 222 2.29 28.57 -2.84
N TYR A 223 1.77 28.61 -1.60
CA TYR A 223 1.10 29.80 -1.03
C TYR A 223 1.59 30.17 0.36
N GLY A 224 2.45 29.36 1.01
CA GLY A 224 2.85 29.59 2.41
C GLY A 224 1.70 29.44 3.42
N LYS A 225 0.71 28.60 3.09
CA LYS A 225 -0.54 28.41 3.81
C LYS A 225 -0.84 26.93 4.04
N LYS A 226 -1.69 26.62 5.02
CA LYS A 226 -2.13 25.26 5.36
C LYS A 226 -3.63 25.09 5.12
N ILE A 227 -4.11 23.85 5.11
CA ILE A 227 -5.57 23.55 5.10
C ILE A 227 -6.27 24.24 6.28
N SER A 228 -5.60 24.32 7.45
CA SER A 228 -6.14 25.02 8.63
C SER A 228 -6.30 26.55 8.47
N ASP A 229 -5.68 27.16 7.46
CA ASP A 229 -5.83 28.58 7.14
C ASP A 229 -7.00 28.86 6.20
N LEU A 230 -7.61 27.82 5.61
CA LEU A 230 -8.76 27.94 4.71
C LEU A 230 -10.02 28.35 5.48
N SER A 231 -10.78 29.29 4.91
CA SER A 231 -12.01 29.81 5.50
C SER A 231 -13.16 28.79 5.54
N ASN A 232 -13.23 27.86 4.57
CA ASN A 232 -14.35 26.95 4.40
C ASN A 232 -13.86 25.51 4.19
N VAL A 233 -13.70 24.76 5.29
CA VAL A 233 -13.29 23.35 5.28
C VAL A 233 -14.41 22.48 5.83
N MET A 234 -14.75 21.43 5.10
CA MET A 234 -15.66 20.36 5.49
C MET A 234 -14.85 19.07 5.78
N PRO A 235 -14.57 18.76 7.04
CA PRO A 235 -13.87 17.52 7.38
C PRO A 235 -14.78 16.31 7.15
N LEU A 236 -14.20 15.24 6.61
CA LEU A 236 -14.88 13.98 6.35
C LEU A 236 -14.43 12.90 7.36
N ASP A 237 -15.43 12.24 7.96
CA ASP A 237 -15.19 11.13 8.91
C ASP A 237 -15.24 9.75 8.23
N SER A 238 -15.69 9.70 6.99
CA SER A 238 -15.84 8.49 6.17
C SER A 238 -15.05 8.64 4.87
N GLY A 239 -14.61 7.53 4.30
CA GLY A 239 -13.72 7.47 3.15
C GLY A 239 -14.01 8.39 1.96
N TYR A 240 -13.21 8.29 0.92
CA TYR A 240 -13.28 9.18 -0.25
C TYR A 240 -14.62 9.16 -1.01
N GLY A 241 -15.41 8.07 -0.89
CA GLY A 241 -16.75 8.00 -1.49
C GLY A 241 -17.66 9.16 -1.11
N THR A 242 -17.58 9.64 0.15
CA THR A 242 -18.31 10.81 0.62
C THR A 242 -17.84 12.09 -0.06
N ALA A 243 -16.52 12.26 -0.28
CA ALA A 243 -15.99 13.42 -1.01
C ALA A 243 -16.54 13.48 -2.43
N PHE A 244 -16.49 12.34 -3.16
CA PHE A 244 -17.05 12.27 -4.52
C PHE A 244 -18.56 12.51 -4.56
N SER A 245 -19.31 11.99 -3.58
CA SER A 245 -20.75 12.23 -3.46
C SER A 245 -21.06 13.71 -3.22
N TYR A 246 -20.30 14.41 -2.38
CA TYR A 246 -20.46 15.84 -2.14
C TYR A 246 -20.08 16.68 -3.37
N ALA A 247 -19.02 16.31 -4.09
CA ALA A 247 -18.67 16.94 -5.35
C ALA A 247 -19.77 16.75 -6.40
N ALA A 248 -20.30 15.53 -6.55
CA ALA A 248 -21.39 15.22 -7.47
C ALA A 248 -22.69 15.96 -7.13
N ALA A 249 -22.97 16.14 -5.85
CA ALA A 249 -24.13 16.91 -5.36
C ALA A 249 -23.89 18.43 -5.35
N GLU A 250 -22.72 18.90 -5.79
CA GLU A 250 -22.33 20.32 -5.84
C GLU A 250 -22.35 21.01 -4.45
N GLN A 251 -22.07 20.23 -3.38
CA GLN A 251 -22.04 20.73 -2.00
C GLN A 251 -20.68 21.30 -1.59
N VAL A 252 -19.62 20.95 -2.32
CA VAL A 252 -18.24 21.44 -2.13
C VAL A 252 -17.65 21.82 -3.47
N ASP A 253 -16.68 22.75 -3.45
CA ASP A 253 -16.02 23.25 -4.64
C ASP A 253 -14.73 22.48 -4.95
N ILE A 254 -14.09 21.97 -3.91
CA ILE A 254 -12.82 21.24 -4.01
C ILE A 254 -12.88 19.97 -3.16
N ILE A 255 -12.38 18.87 -3.74
CA ILE A 255 -12.08 17.64 -3.01
C ILE A 255 -10.64 17.24 -3.22
N VAL A 256 -10.10 16.45 -2.30
CA VAL A 256 -8.74 15.89 -2.38
C VAL A 256 -8.80 14.37 -2.31
N CYS A 257 -8.01 13.70 -3.14
CA CYS A 257 -7.98 12.23 -3.21
C CYS A 257 -6.67 11.74 -3.79
N TYR A 258 -6.33 10.47 -3.55
CA TYR A 258 -5.22 9.79 -4.24
C TYR A 258 -5.42 9.78 -5.77
N ALA A 259 -4.32 9.74 -6.52
CA ALA A 259 -4.34 9.65 -7.97
C ALA A 259 -4.50 8.18 -8.47
N ASP A 260 -5.33 7.86 -9.47
CA ASP A 260 -6.39 8.76 -9.90
C ASP A 260 -7.72 8.24 -9.35
N GLY A 261 -8.23 8.91 -8.32
CA GLY A 261 -9.47 8.48 -7.66
C GLY A 261 -10.69 8.45 -8.59
N ARG A 262 -10.65 9.17 -9.72
CA ARG A 262 -11.74 9.15 -10.71
C ARG A 262 -11.96 7.76 -11.30
N ASN A 263 -10.89 6.93 -11.42
CA ASN A 263 -11.02 5.55 -11.88
C ASN A 263 -11.96 4.72 -11.00
N ASP A 264 -11.90 4.94 -9.68
CA ASP A 264 -12.68 4.16 -8.71
C ASP A 264 -14.17 4.57 -8.69
N TYR A 265 -14.50 5.76 -9.17
CA TYR A 265 -15.85 6.32 -9.13
C TYR A 265 -16.47 6.57 -10.53
N GLU A 266 -15.74 6.24 -11.62
CA GLU A 266 -16.23 6.44 -12.99
C GLU A 266 -17.57 5.72 -13.23
N ALA A 267 -17.67 4.45 -12.81
CA ALA A 267 -18.86 3.66 -13.03
C ALA A 267 -20.08 4.20 -12.26
N SER A 268 -19.89 4.65 -11.01
CA SER A 268 -20.96 5.15 -10.16
C SER A 268 -21.31 6.61 -10.45
N TRP A 269 -20.43 7.40 -11.08
CA TRP A 269 -20.63 8.84 -11.32
C TRP A 269 -21.91 9.16 -12.11
N ASN A 270 -22.14 8.42 -13.19
CA ASN A 270 -23.32 8.62 -14.06
C ASN A 270 -24.52 7.74 -13.70
N LEU A 271 -24.36 6.76 -12.80
CA LEU A 271 -25.50 5.92 -12.40
C LEU A 271 -26.56 6.74 -11.65
N PRO A 272 -27.85 6.43 -11.84
CA PRO A 272 -28.93 6.99 -11.02
C PRO A 272 -28.67 6.78 -9.52
N VAL A 273 -29.11 7.75 -8.71
CA VAL A 273 -28.88 7.74 -7.26
C VAL A 273 -29.56 6.59 -6.50
N ASP A 274 -30.49 5.89 -7.14
CA ASP A 274 -31.18 4.69 -6.61
C ASP A 274 -30.56 3.38 -7.07
N GLN A 275 -29.41 3.40 -7.78
CA GLN A 275 -28.69 2.24 -8.29
C GLN A 275 -27.30 2.16 -7.67
N GLN A 276 -26.72 0.95 -7.70
CA GLN A 276 -25.34 0.70 -7.32
C GLN A 276 -24.56 0.15 -8.52
N ASP A 277 -23.27 0.46 -8.58
CA ASP A 277 -22.35 -0.13 -9.55
C ASP A 277 -22.01 -1.60 -9.20
N GLU A 278 -21.22 -2.26 -10.04
CA GLU A 278 -20.81 -3.65 -9.85
C GLU A 278 -19.97 -3.86 -8.58
N THR A 279 -19.40 -2.79 -8.01
CA THR A 279 -18.62 -2.79 -6.77
C THR A 279 -19.45 -2.39 -5.54
N GLY A 280 -20.75 -2.17 -5.71
CA GLY A 280 -21.69 -1.77 -4.64
C GLY A 280 -21.70 -0.28 -4.32
N LYS A 281 -20.95 0.57 -5.07
CA LYS A 281 -20.97 2.02 -4.85
C LYS A 281 -22.26 2.64 -5.37
N GLN A 282 -22.84 3.52 -4.56
CA GLN A 282 -24.06 4.23 -4.89
C GLN A 282 -23.88 5.16 -6.08
N GLY A 283 -24.85 5.18 -7.00
CA GLY A 283 -24.88 6.08 -8.13
C GLY A 283 -24.98 7.54 -7.69
N MET A 284 -24.33 8.43 -8.45
CA MET A 284 -24.21 9.86 -8.13
C MET A 284 -25.09 10.75 -9.03
N GLY A 285 -25.70 10.17 -10.07
CA GLY A 285 -26.71 10.84 -10.89
C GLY A 285 -26.20 11.94 -11.82
N ARG A 286 -24.89 11.99 -12.07
CA ARG A 286 -24.30 13.00 -12.97
C ARG A 286 -24.64 12.70 -14.43
N LYS A 287 -24.61 13.73 -15.27
CA LYS A 287 -24.98 13.62 -16.69
C LYS A 287 -23.79 13.55 -17.64
N ASP A 288 -22.69 14.16 -17.26
CA ASP A 288 -21.45 14.15 -18.01
C ASP A 288 -20.42 13.25 -17.33
N SER A 289 -19.34 12.91 -18.00
CA SER A 289 -18.31 12.02 -17.46
C SER A 289 -17.57 12.67 -16.30
N ILE A 290 -17.09 11.84 -15.36
CA ILE A 290 -16.25 12.30 -14.25
C ILE A 290 -14.98 13.02 -14.76
N TRP A 291 -14.46 12.62 -15.93
CA TRP A 291 -13.29 13.20 -16.56
C TRP A 291 -13.49 14.62 -17.09
N ASN A 292 -14.74 14.96 -17.45
CA ASN A 292 -15.13 16.29 -17.87
C ASN A 292 -15.53 17.19 -16.70
N GLU A 293 -16.17 16.60 -15.68
CA GLU A 293 -16.79 17.37 -14.60
C GLU A 293 -15.86 17.59 -13.41
N LEU A 294 -14.91 16.65 -13.13
CA LEU A 294 -14.01 16.72 -11.99
C LEU A 294 -12.57 16.97 -12.48
N ASN A 295 -12.18 18.24 -12.53
CA ASN A 295 -10.90 18.67 -13.08
C ASN A 295 -9.84 18.78 -12.01
N VAL A 296 -8.62 18.32 -12.31
CA VAL A 296 -7.44 18.49 -11.44
C VAL A 296 -6.97 19.93 -11.50
N ILE A 297 -6.80 20.55 -10.34
CA ILE A 297 -6.29 21.93 -10.20
C ILE A 297 -5.00 22.00 -9.38
N GLY A 298 -4.59 20.89 -8.77
CA GLY A 298 -3.33 20.77 -8.06
C GLY A 298 -2.87 19.32 -8.00
N VAL A 299 -1.55 19.13 -8.02
CA VAL A 299 -0.87 17.82 -7.94
C VAL A 299 0.20 17.91 -6.88
N THR A 300 0.21 16.98 -5.95
CA THR A 300 1.21 16.96 -4.87
C THR A 300 2.51 16.26 -5.30
N GLU A 301 3.54 16.39 -4.49
CA GLU A 301 4.70 15.50 -4.56
C GLU A 301 4.28 14.03 -4.36
N GLY A 302 5.22 13.11 -4.67
CA GLY A 302 4.98 11.68 -4.53
C GLY A 302 4.81 11.26 -3.07
N ILE A 303 3.80 10.46 -2.80
CA ILE A 303 3.47 9.87 -1.50
C ILE A 303 3.92 8.43 -1.53
N TYR A 304 4.81 8.03 -0.61
CA TYR A 304 5.20 6.63 -0.51
C TYR A 304 3.98 5.75 -0.23
N ASN A 305 3.91 4.57 -0.86
CA ASN A 305 2.74 3.69 -0.78
C ASN A 305 2.47 3.20 0.65
N ASP A 306 1.29 2.62 0.82
CA ASP A 306 0.82 2.10 2.10
C ASP A 306 1.77 1.04 2.66
N THR A 307 1.88 1.00 3.98
CA THR A 307 2.71 0.04 4.71
C THR A 307 1.95 -1.24 5.03
N VAL A 308 2.68 -2.33 5.19
CA VAL A 308 2.32 -3.41 6.11
C VAL A 308 3.23 -3.24 7.31
N ALA A 309 2.67 -2.87 8.45
CA ALA A 309 3.41 -2.61 9.68
C ALA A 309 3.09 -3.67 10.74
N ILE A 310 4.06 -3.93 11.62
CA ILE A 310 3.91 -4.82 12.76
C ILE A 310 3.95 -4.01 14.06
N SER A 311 3.10 -4.35 15.03
CA SER A 311 3.18 -3.81 16.38
C SER A 311 4.45 -4.30 17.09
N LYS A 312 5.18 -3.40 17.77
CA LYS A 312 6.34 -3.77 18.59
C LYS A 312 5.96 -4.52 19.85
N GLU A 313 4.68 -4.47 20.26
CA GLU A 313 4.10 -5.24 21.37
C GLU A 313 3.61 -6.64 20.93
N SER A 314 3.61 -6.94 19.63
CA SER A 314 3.18 -8.24 19.09
C SER A 314 4.12 -9.37 19.50
N GLN A 315 3.56 -10.54 19.80
CA GLN A 315 4.33 -11.78 19.98
C GLN A 315 5.09 -12.20 18.70
N PHE A 316 4.68 -11.67 17.53
CA PHE A 316 5.35 -11.88 16.24
C PHE A 316 6.51 -10.91 15.99
N TYR A 317 6.75 -9.97 16.90
CA TYR A 317 7.83 -8.99 16.75
C TYR A 317 9.19 -9.59 17.12
N THR A 318 9.65 -10.55 16.33
CA THR A 318 11.02 -11.09 16.35
C THR A 318 11.61 -11.06 14.93
N PRO A 319 12.94 -11.02 14.77
CA PRO A 319 13.55 -10.99 13.43
C PRO A 319 13.06 -12.12 12.52
N GLU A 320 12.98 -13.36 13.04
CA GLU A 320 12.61 -14.55 12.29
C GLU A 320 11.12 -14.51 11.88
N LEU A 321 10.24 -14.06 12.78
CA LEU A 321 8.80 -13.97 12.51
C LEU A 321 8.49 -12.80 11.59
N LYS A 322 9.21 -11.67 11.71
CA LYS A 322 9.07 -10.55 10.76
C LYS A 322 9.45 -11.00 9.35
N GLU A 323 10.58 -11.70 9.18
CA GLU A 323 10.98 -12.25 7.88
C GLU A 323 9.96 -13.27 7.34
N ALA A 324 9.41 -14.12 8.20
CA ALA A 324 8.38 -15.07 7.82
C ALA A 324 7.09 -14.36 7.37
N LEU A 325 6.64 -13.32 8.07
CA LEU A 325 5.48 -12.52 7.70
C LEU A 325 5.71 -11.73 6.41
N GLN A 326 6.91 -11.16 6.19
CA GLN A 326 7.28 -10.54 4.92
C GLN A 326 7.14 -11.54 3.77
N ASN A 327 7.75 -12.71 3.90
CA ASN A 327 7.68 -13.77 2.89
C ASN A 327 6.25 -14.26 2.69
N CYS A 328 5.48 -14.41 3.76
CA CYS A 328 4.08 -14.81 3.72
C CYS A 328 3.25 -13.87 2.82
N PHE A 329 3.25 -12.57 3.11
CA PHE A 329 2.46 -11.61 2.34
C PHE A 329 2.98 -11.41 0.90
N ILE A 330 4.30 -11.44 0.68
CA ILE A 330 4.89 -11.42 -0.67
C ILE A 330 4.46 -12.66 -1.48
N ASN A 331 4.50 -13.84 -0.87
CA ASN A 331 4.09 -15.07 -1.56
C ASN A 331 2.59 -15.05 -1.88
N ILE A 332 1.74 -14.61 -0.95
CA ILE A 332 0.29 -14.53 -1.15
C ILE A 332 -0.04 -13.57 -2.29
N ILE A 333 0.47 -12.33 -2.28
CA ILE A 333 0.12 -11.33 -3.30
C ILE A 333 0.61 -11.72 -4.69
N ASN A 334 1.59 -12.59 -4.80
CA ASN A 334 2.07 -13.12 -6.09
C ASN A 334 1.18 -14.23 -6.66
N THR A 335 0.16 -14.70 -5.92
CA THR A 335 -0.87 -15.62 -6.43
C THR A 335 -2.04 -14.84 -7.06
N GLU A 336 -2.80 -15.49 -7.96
CA GLU A 336 -3.99 -14.85 -8.54
C GLU A 336 -5.05 -14.52 -7.48
N GLU A 337 -5.22 -15.40 -6.47
CA GLU A 337 -6.15 -15.17 -5.36
C GLU A 337 -5.69 -14.01 -4.47
N GLY A 338 -4.42 -13.98 -4.11
CA GLY A 338 -3.84 -12.89 -3.31
C GLY A 338 -3.90 -11.54 -4.01
N LYS A 339 -3.64 -11.49 -5.32
CA LYS A 339 -3.82 -10.26 -6.11
C LYS A 339 -5.26 -9.75 -6.02
N ALA A 340 -6.24 -10.64 -6.19
CA ALA A 340 -7.65 -10.26 -6.11
C ALA A 340 -8.03 -9.72 -4.72
N ILE A 341 -7.46 -10.28 -3.66
CA ILE A 341 -7.66 -9.81 -2.28
C ILE A 341 -7.09 -8.40 -2.09
N PHE A 342 -5.83 -8.21 -2.42
CA PHE A 342 -5.14 -6.94 -2.17
C PHE A 342 -5.47 -5.84 -3.19
N ASP A 343 -6.16 -6.16 -4.28
CA ASP A 343 -6.69 -5.18 -5.24
C ASP A 343 -7.74 -4.25 -4.61
N VAL A 344 -8.34 -4.65 -3.47
CA VAL A 344 -9.22 -3.79 -2.67
C VAL A 344 -8.51 -2.48 -2.28
N TYR A 345 -7.18 -2.50 -2.11
CA TYR A 345 -6.32 -1.34 -1.86
C TYR A 345 -5.49 -0.92 -3.08
N SER A 346 -5.76 -1.51 -4.26
CA SER A 346 -4.96 -1.32 -5.47
C SER A 346 -3.48 -1.70 -5.28
N HIS A 347 -3.20 -2.64 -4.37
CA HIS A 347 -1.85 -3.18 -4.19
C HIS A 347 -1.58 -4.23 -5.27
N ALA A 348 -0.50 -4.04 -6.03
CA ALA A 348 -0.09 -4.96 -7.09
C ALA A 348 1.04 -5.90 -6.66
N GLY A 349 1.73 -5.60 -5.58
CA GLY A 349 2.81 -6.36 -4.99
C GLY A 349 3.28 -5.76 -3.67
N TYR A 350 4.27 -6.40 -3.06
CA TYR A 350 4.96 -5.90 -1.87
C TYR A 350 6.47 -5.93 -2.06
N ALA A 351 7.15 -4.94 -1.51
CA ALA A 351 8.60 -4.87 -1.37
C ALA A 351 8.97 -4.71 0.11
N VAL A 352 10.10 -5.29 0.52
CA VAL A 352 10.63 -5.06 1.89
C VAL A 352 10.91 -3.57 2.06
N ALA A 353 10.44 -3.01 3.16
CA ALA A 353 10.60 -1.61 3.48
C ALA A 353 11.35 -1.41 4.79
N GLN A 354 11.90 -0.23 4.96
CA GLN A 354 12.59 0.23 6.15
C GLN A 354 11.91 1.47 6.69
N ASP A 355 12.04 1.70 7.99
CA ASP A 355 11.45 2.87 8.66
C ASP A 355 11.86 4.20 8.01
N SER A 356 13.14 4.31 7.59
CA SER A 356 13.67 5.49 6.88
C SER A 356 13.02 5.80 5.53
N ASP A 357 12.33 4.84 4.91
CA ASP A 357 11.59 5.07 3.66
C ASP A 357 10.41 6.04 3.87
N TYR A 358 9.99 6.22 5.14
CA TYR A 358 8.88 7.08 5.55
C TYR A 358 9.33 8.39 6.24
N ASP A 359 10.62 8.72 6.21
CA ASP A 359 11.12 9.99 6.73
C ASP A 359 10.47 11.21 6.05
N GLY A 360 10.17 11.09 4.75
CA GLY A 360 9.40 12.10 4.02
C GLY A 360 8.00 12.31 4.58
N ALA A 361 7.32 11.23 5.00
CA ALA A 361 5.99 11.33 5.62
C ALA A 361 6.06 11.99 7.00
N ARG A 362 7.11 11.73 7.81
CA ARG A 362 7.33 12.39 9.10
C ARG A 362 7.58 13.87 8.92
N ALA A 363 8.51 14.24 8.02
CA ALA A 363 8.77 15.65 7.71
C ALA A 363 7.51 16.36 7.23
N ALA A 364 6.68 15.68 6.43
CA ALA A 364 5.41 16.16 5.95
C ALA A 364 4.42 16.45 7.11
N LEU A 365 4.33 15.54 8.08
CA LEU A 365 3.49 15.72 9.27
C LEU A 365 3.95 16.89 10.14
N GLU A 366 5.26 17.02 10.39
CA GLU A 366 5.83 18.15 11.15
C GLU A 366 5.52 19.50 10.50
N LEU A 367 5.58 19.57 9.17
CA LEU A 367 5.26 20.78 8.43
C LEU A 367 3.75 21.06 8.37
N ALA A 368 2.90 20.02 8.39
CA ALA A 368 1.44 20.16 8.33
C ALA A 368 0.81 20.47 9.70
N SER A 369 1.49 20.18 10.83
CA SER A 369 1.08 20.51 12.20
C SER A 369 1.35 21.98 12.51
#